data_076e35de028790079d909a17b72a6ccb
#
_entry.id   076e35de028790079d909a17b72a6ccb
#
_cell.length_a   1.000
_cell.length_b   1.000
_cell.length_c   1.000
_cell.angle_alpha   90.00
_cell.angle_beta   90.00
_cell.angle_gamma   90.00
#
_symmetry.space_group_name_H-M   'P 1'
#
loop_
_entity.id
_entity.type
_entity.pdbx_description
1 polymer ?
#
loop_
_entity_poly.entity_id
_entity_poly.type
_entity_poly.pdbx_seq_one_letter_code
_entity_poly.pdbx_strand_id
1 'polypeptide(L)'
;SADQVRNELQRELGQEASRARTFRDIFEYIDFYINACREGTILNGAGTRLTPGTIRSYLSTKSALRRYAEARHIRLTLESLTLDFYNDFVKYLNEATHSRGRYRPNVIGKFVKNIRTFLRYAFDNNYTLNSDFKRREFKVFQETVETIYLNEDELQLLYDLELPPSQAEVRDAFLVGCYTGLRFSDIGRLQPHHIRFDEGIIVITTQKTNRTIAVPICPKLRSIFARYDNCPPPTQSNQATNRMLKQLCRKAGITSKVYLTEVLGGERQIRCYEKCDLVTTHTARRSFATNAFKNDIPAALIMSATGHTTEANFRRYIR
;
A
#
# COMPACT_ATOMS: atom_id res chain seq x y z
N SER A 1 43.58 4.37 -37.93
CA SER A 1 42.46 4.69 -38.85
C SER A 1 41.13 4.64 -38.09
N ALA A 2 40.13 5.38 -38.55
CA ALA A 2 38.80 5.43 -37.92
C ALA A 2 38.17 4.02 -37.78
N ASP A 3 38.49 3.09 -38.68
CA ASP A 3 38.01 1.72 -38.64
C ASP A 3 38.70 0.89 -37.54
N GLN A 4 39.96 1.18 -37.23
CA GLN A 4 40.67 0.53 -36.10
C GLN A 4 40.05 0.96 -34.75
N VAL A 5 39.78 2.23 -34.58
CA VAL A 5 39.08 2.76 -33.37
C VAL A 5 37.67 2.20 -33.26
N ARG A 6 36.96 2.07 -34.37
CA ARG A 6 35.60 1.49 -34.39
C ARG A 6 35.62 0.00 -34.05
N ASN A 7 36.61 -0.76 -34.55
CA ASN A 7 36.76 -2.17 -34.23
C ASN A 7 37.23 -2.40 -32.79
N GLU A 8 38.04 -1.50 -32.24
CA GLU A 8 38.48 -1.55 -30.85
C GLU A 8 37.34 -1.20 -29.90
N LEU A 9 36.54 -0.15 -30.20
CA LEU A 9 35.32 0.17 -29.49
C LEU A 9 34.27 -0.95 -29.54
N GLN A 10 34.09 -1.61 -30.69
CA GLN A 10 33.23 -2.78 -30.80
C GLN A 10 33.75 -3.99 -30.03
N ARG A 11 35.06 -4.14 -29.92
CA ARG A 11 35.69 -5.20 -29.14
C ARG A 11 35.60 -4.92 -27.64
N GLU A 12 35.80 -3.69 -27.20
CA GLU A 12 35.59 -3.29 -25.79
C GLU A 12 34.12 -3.35 -25.39
N LEU A 13 33.20 -2.86 -26.21
CA LEU A 13 31.75 -3.00 -25.99
C LEU A 13 31.31 -4.48 -26.00
N GLY A 14 31.93 -5.31 -26.83
CA GLY A 14 31.74 -6.76 -26.83
C GLY A 14 32.33 -7.46 -25.60
N GLN A 15 33.44 -6.96 -25.04
CA GLN A 15 34.03 -7.46 -23.81
C GLN A 15 33.32 -6.98 -22.55
N GLU A 16 32.78 -5.76 -22.54
CA GLU A 16 31.86 -5.28 -21.48
C GLU A 16 30.54 -6.04 -21.49
N ALA A 17 29.96 -6.31 -22.65
CA ALA A 17 28.79 -7.18 -22.79
C ALA A 17 29.08 -8.64 -22.33
N SER A 18 30.34 -9.13 -22.46
CA SER A 18 30.78 -10.44 -21.98
C SER A 18 30.91 -10.51 -20.44
N ARG A 19 30.92 -9.38 -19.73
CA ARG A 19 30.96 -9.32 -18.26
C ARG A 19 29.58 -9.16 -17.63
N ALA A 20 28.52 -8.96 -18.41
CA ALA A 20 27.17 -8.87 -17.89
C ALA A 20 26.73 -10.22 -17.32
N ARG A 21 26.26 -10.24 -16.07
CA ARG A 21 25.68 -11.43 -15.45
C ARG A 21 24.49 -11.91 -16.27
N THR A 22 24.51 -13.16 -16.70
CA THR A 22 23.40 -13.78 -17.42
C THR A 22 22.52 -14.57 -16.45
N PHE A 23 21.23 -14.61 -16.73
CA PHE A 23 20.24 -15.34 -15.96
C PHE A 23 19.52 -16.37 -16.85
N ARG A 24 19.29 -17.55 -16.32
CA ARG A 24 18.60 -18.62 -17.07
C ARG A 24 17.19 -18.20 -17.47
N ASP A 25 16.48 -17.57 -16.52
CA ASP A 25 15.11 -17.12 -16.69
C ASP A 25 14.83 -15.88 -15.79
N ILE A 26 13.64 -15.32 -15.94
CA ILE A 26 13.19 -14.16 -15.15
C ILE A 26 13.12 -14.45 -13.65
N PHE A 27 12.89 -15.71 -13.26
CA PHE A 27 12.71 -16.06 -11.84
C PHE A 27 14.04 -16.07 -11.10
N GLU A 28 15.10 -16.55 -11.74
CA GLU A 28 16.46 -16.45 -11.22
C GLU A 28 16.90 -14.99 -11.06
N TYR A 29 16.59 -14.15 -12.06
CA TYR A 29 16.86 -12.72 -11.99
C TYR A 29 16.09 -12.04 -10.85
N ILE A 30 14.78 -12.32 -10.70
CA ILE A 30 13.97 -11.72 -9.62
C ILE A 30 14.49 -12.17 -8.24
N ASP A 31 14.92 -13.41 -8.09
CA ASP A 31 15.52 -13.89 -6.83
C ASP A 31 16.82 -13.15 -6.52
N PHE A 32 17.69 -13.00 -7.50
CA PHE A 32 18.89 -12.17 -7.37
C PHE A 32 18.54 -10.74 -6.92
N TYR A 33 17.60 -10.09 -7.61
CA TYR A 33 17.16 -8.73 -7.30
C TYR A 33 16.61 -8.62 -5.87
N ILE A 34 15.75 -9.55 -5.47
CA ILE A 34 15.16 -9.57 -4.12
C ILE A 34 16.22 -9.78 -3.05
N ASN A 35 17.19 -10.65 -3.28
CA ASN A 35 18.27 -10.91 -2.33
C ASN A 35 19.18 -9.69 -2.19
N ALA A 36 19.55 -9.04 -3.29
CA ALA A 36 20.30 -7.78 -3.26
C ALA A 36 19.55 -6.65 -2.50
N CYS A 37 18.22 -6.60 -2.62
CA CYS A 37 17.39 -5.69 -1.82
C CYS A 37 17.41 -6.03 -0.32
N ARG A 38 17.40 -7.30 0.05
CA ARG A 38 17.45 -7.76 1.46
C ARG A 38 18.81 -7.49 2.10
N GLU A 39 19.88 -7.72 1.37
CA GLU A 39 21.25 -7.46 1.78
C GLU A 39 21.56 -5.97 1.89
N GLY A 40 20.76 -5.13 1.21
CA GLY A 40 20.94 -3.68 1.20
C GLY A 40 21.90 -3.20 0.10
N THR A 41 22.27 -4.06 -0.84
CA THR A 41 23.03 -3.68 -2.05
C THR A 41 22.15 -2.82 -2.97
N ILE A 42 20.84 -3.10 -3.03
CA ILE A 42 19.86 -2.27 -3.72
C ILE A 42 19.04 -1.53 -2.66
N LEU A 43 19.11 -0.21 -2.68
CA LEU A 43 18.41 0.70 -1.78
C LEU A 43 17.20 1.35 -2.49
N ASN A 44 16.30 1.93 -1.72
CA ASN A 44 15.21 2.74 -2.28
C ASN A 44 15.73 4.15 -2.67
N GLY A 45 14.88 4.96 -3.29
CA GLY A 45 15.23 6.33 -3.71
C GLY A 45 15.62 7.29 -2.57
N ALA A 46 15.44 6.91 -1.31
CA ALA A 46 15.87 7.65 -0.13
C ALA A 46 17.19 7.09 0.47
N GLY A 47 17.88 6.17 -0.22
CA GLY A 47 19.11 5.55 0.26
C GLY A 47 18.92 4.58 1.43
N THR A 48 17.71 4.09 1.68
CA THR A 48 17.42 3.14 2.76
C THR A 48 17.01 1.77 2.23
N ARG A 49 17.12 0.73 3.07
CA ARG A 49 16.68 -0.62 2.71
C ARG A 49 15.18 -0.67 2.38
N LEU A 50 14.81 -1.55 1.48
CA LEU A 50 13.41 -1.77 1.14
C LEU A 50 12.65 -2.39 2.32
N THR A 51 11.40 -1.95 2.49
CA THR A 51 10.55 -2.49 3.56
C THR A 51 10.14 -3.94 3.29
N PRO A 52 9.87 -4.75 4.34
CA PRO A 52 9.33 -6.10 4.17
C PRO A 52 8.05 -6.14 3.33
N GLY A 53 7.25 -5.07 3.36
CA GLY A 53 6.04 -4.92 2.53
C GLY A 53 6.37 -4.81 1.04
N THR A 54 7.44 -4.11 0.67
CA THR A 54 7.92 -4.01 -0.72
C THR A 54 8.44 -5.36 -1.20
N ILE A 55 9.23 -6.05 -0.40
CA ILE A 55 9.73 -7.40 -0.72
C ILE A 55 8.57 -8.38 -0.94
N ARG A 56 7.56 -8.38 -0.05
CA ARG A 56 6.35 -9.21 -0.25
C ARG A 56 5.62 -8.87 -1.54
N SER A 57 5.60 -7.61 -1.94
CA SER A 57 5.03 -7.19 -3.22
C SER A 57 5.79 -7.78 -4.41
N TYR A 58 7.12 -7.80 -4.37
CA TYR A 58 7.96 -8.42 -5.40
C TYR A 58 7.74 -9.93 -5.50
N LEU A 59 7.69 -10.62 -4.35
CA LEU A 59 7.38 -12.06 -4.30
C LEU A 59 5.98 -12.37 -4.86
N SER A 60 5.00 -11.52 -4.57
CA SER A 60 3.65 -11.66 -5.13
C SER A 60 3.65 -11.50 -6.66
N THR A 61 4.46 -10.57 -7.19
CA THR A 61 4.62 -10.38 -8.65
C THR A 61 5.31 -11.59 -9.27
N LYS A 62 6.39 -12.11 -8.63
CA LYS A 62 7.06 -13.35 -9.07
C LYS A 62 6.08 -14.51 -9.17
N SER A 63 5.21 -14.69 -8.16
CA SER A 63 4.21 -15.74 -8.15
C SER A 63 3.16 -15.56 -9.25
N ALA A 64 2.77 -14.32 -9.58
CA ALA A 64 1.85 -14.05 -10.68
C ALA A 64 2.48 -14.36 -12.04
N LEU A 65 3.75 -13.98 -12.25
CA LEU A 65 4.52 -14.32 -13.46
C LEU A 65 4.68 -15.84 -13.62
N ARG A 66 4.90 -16.56 -12.52
CA ARG A 66 5.03 -18.04 -12.58
C ARG A 66 3.74 -18.69 -13.05
N ARG A 67 2.60 -18.34 -12.45
CA ARG A 67 1.28 -18.86 -12.88
C ARG A 67 0.96 -18.52 -14.34
N TYR A 68 1.34 -17.32 -14.79
CA TYR A 68 1.19 -16.95 -16.19
C TYR A 68 2.06 -17.80 -17.12
N ALA A 69 3.35 -17.99 -16.79
CA ALA A 69 4.26 -18.81 -17.57
C ALA A 69 3.78 -20.28 -17.67
N GLU A 70 3.30 -20.83 -16.55
CA GLU A 70 2.70 -22.16 -16.48
C GLU A 70 1.44 -22.25 -17.35
N ALA A 71 0.53 -21.28 -17.24
CA ALA A 71 -0.71 -21.26 -18.01
C ALA A 71 -0.52 -21.07 -19.53
N ARG A 72 0.56 -20.42 -19.94
CA ARG A 72 0.94 -20.22 -21.35
C ARG A 72 1.95 -21.23 -21.88
N HIS A 73 2.47 -22.12 -21.02
CA HIS A 73 3.53 -23.08 -21.34
C HIS A 73 4.76 -22.43 -21.95
N ILE A 74 5.18 -21.25 -21.39
CA ILE A 74 6.31 -20.48 -21.90
C ILE A 74 7.39 -20.31 -20.85
N ARG A 75 8.63 -20.15 -21.33
CA ARG A 75 9.76 -19.71 -20.50
C ARG A 75 9.88 -18.18 -20.58
N LEU A 76 9.90 -17.51 -19.44
CA LEU A 76 10.07 -16.08 -19.37
C LEU A 76 11.54 -15.72 -19.12
N THR A 77 12.09 -14.84 -19.94
CA THR A 77 13.42 -14.23 -19.80
C THR A 77 13.28 -12.70 -19.73
N LEU A 78 14.35 -11.97 -19.46
CA LEU A 78 14.34 -10.50 -19.50
C LEU A 78 13.96 -9.97 -20.89
N GLU A 79 14.39 -10.63 -21.95
CA GLU A 79 14.13 -10.28 -23.34
C GLU A 79 12.69 -10.55 -23.75
N SER A 80 12.05 -11.57 -23.16
CA SER A 80 10.66 -11.93 -23.50
C SER A 80 9.63 -10.99 -22.88
N LEU A 81 10.01 -10.10 -21.94
CA LEU A 81 9.09 -9.14 -21.30
C LEU A 81 8.85 -7.91 -22.19
N THR A 82 8.40 -8.15 -23.40
CA THR A 82 8.07 -7.16 -24.45
C THR A 82 6.72 -6.50 -24.22
N LEU A 83 6.31 -5.62 -25.14
CA LEU A 83 4.98 -5.03 -25.14
C LEU A 83 3.89 -6.09 -25.41
N ASP A 84 4.17 -7.10 -26.24
CA ASP A 84 3.24 -8.21 -26.49
C ASP A 84 3.03 -9.05 -25.23
N PHE A 85 4.11 -9.36 -24.51
CA PHE A 85 4.01 -9.97 -23.19
C PHE A 85 3.13 -9.13 -22.25
N TYR A 86 3.33 -7.81 -22.18
CA TYR A 86 2.55 -6.93 -21.32
C TYR A 86 1.06 -7.03 -21.64
N ASN A 87 0.68 -6.97 -22.91
CA ASN A 87 -0.71 -7.03 -23.33
C ASN A 87 -1.35 -8.39 -22.97
N ASP A 88 -0.68 -9.50 -23.26
CA ASP A 88 -1.20 -10.84 -22.92
C ASP A 88 -1.20 -11.09 -21.41
N PHE A 89 -0.19 -10.63 -20.67
CA PHE A 89 -0.14 -10.76 -19.21
C PHE A 89 -1.28 -10.00 -18.53
N VAL A 90 -1.59 -8.77 -18.98
CA VAL A 90 -2.71 -7.97 -18.47
C VAL A 90 -4.03 -8.65 -18.80
N LYS A 91 -4.21 -9.17 -20.03
CA LYS A 91 -5.38 -9.93 -20.42
C LYS A 91 -5.56 -11.16 -19.55
N TYR A 92 -4.52 -11.97 -19.41
CA TYR A 92 -4.51 -13.16 -18.53
C TYR A 92 -4.92 -12.81 -17.09
N LEU A 93 -4.40 -11.74 -16.51
CA LEU A 93 -4.72 -11.35 -15.14
C LEU A 93 -6.18 -10.87 -14.98
N ASN A 94 -6.76 -10.26 -16.01
CA ASN A 94 -8.19 -9.88 -16.00
C ASN A 94 -9.12 -11.11 -16.05
N GLU A 95 -8.71 -12.16 -16.75
CA GLU A 95 -9.47 -13.40 -16.89
C GLU A 95 -9.22 -14.37 -15.73
N ALA A 96 -8.01 -14.38 -15.18
CA ALA A 96 -7.58 -15.31 -14.14
C ALA A 96 -8.34 -15.14 -12.83
N THR A 97 -8.71 -16.27 -12.25
CA THR A 97 -9.31 -16.34 -10.91
C THR A 97 -8.30 -16.92 -9.92
N HIS A 98 -8.22 -16.35 -8.74
CA HIS A 98 -7.43 -16.86 -7.63
C HIS A 98 -8.31 -17.11 -6.40
N SER A 99 -7.76 -17.59 -5.29
CA SER A 99 -8.50 -17.97 -4.07
C SER A 99 -9.43 -16.85 -3.49
N ARG A 100 -9.22 -15.59 -3.89
CA ARG A 100 -10.03 -14.43 -3.47
C ARG A 100 -10.88 -13.83 -4.60
N GLY A 101 -11.05 -14.54 -5.72
CA GLY A 101 -11.75 -14.08 -6.90
C GLY A 101 -10.83 -13.49 -7.98
N ARG A 102 -11.36 -12.65 -8.87
CA ARG A 102 -10.59 -11.98 -9.94
C ARG A 102 -9.67 -10.89 -9.42
N TYR A 103 -8.59 -10.62 -10.13
CA TYR A 103 -7.70 -9.52 -9.80
C TYR A 103 -8.38 -8.16 -10.00
N ARG A 104 -8.16 -7.27 -9.04
CA ARG A 104 -8.58 -5.86 -9.18
C ARG A 104 -7.53 -5.08 -9.97
N PRO A 105 -7.92 -4.02 -10.72
CA PRO A 105 -7.00 -3.24 -11.56
C PRO A 105 -5.76 -2.73 -10.82
N ASN A 106 -5.92 -2.27 -9.58
CA ASN A 106 -4.81 -1.78 -8.77
C ASN A 106 -3.79 -2.88 -8.40
N VAL A 107 -4.21 -4.16 -8.34
CA VAL A 107 -3.30 -5.29 -8.12
C VAL A 107 -2.52 -5.57 -9.40
N ILE A 108 -3.21 -5.56 -10.55
CA ILE A 108 -2.58 -5.74 -11.88
C ILE A 108 -1.58 -4.61 -12.13
N GLY A 109 -2.00 -3.35 -11.93
CA GLY A 109 -1.12 -2.19 -12.06
C GLY A 109 0.11 -2.25 -11.14
N LYS A 110 -0.03 -2.81 -9.94
CA LYS A 110 1.09 -3.06 -9.02
C LYS A 110 2.07 -4.10 -9.57
N PHE A 111 1.57 -5.19 -10.17
CA PHE A 111 2.43 -6.18 -10.82
C PHE A 111 3.21 -5.54 -11.98
N VAL A 112 2.54 -4.80 -12.85
CA VAL A 112 3.18 -4.07 -13.96
C VAL A 112 4.23 -3.08 -13.44
N LYS A 113 3.92 -2.33 -12.38
CA LYS A 113 4.88 -1.41 -11.75
C LYS A 113 6.14 -2.14 -11.27
N ASN A 114 5.99 -3.30 -10.63
CA ASN A 114 7.11 -4.08 -10.14
C ASN A 114 7.94 -4.66 -11.30
N ILE A 115 7.29 -5.14 -12.37
CA ILE A 115 7.97 -5.61 -13.59
C ILE A 115 8.79 -4.47 -14.21
N ARG A 116 8.22 -3.26 -14.32
CA ARG A 116 8.97 -2.09 -14.80
C ARG A 116 10.18 -1.76 -13.92
N THR A 117 10.05 -1.95 -12.61
CA THR A 117 11.17 -1.75 -11.67
C THR A 117 12.27 -2.77 -11.93
N PHE A 118 11.93 -4.03 -12.12
CA PHE A 118 12.86 -5.10 -12.45
C PHE A 118 13.58 -4.85 -13.78
N LEU A 119 12.81 -4.54 -14.83
CA LEU A 119 13.36 -4.27 -16.17
C LEU A 119 14.25 -3.04 -16.19
N ARG A 120 13.87 -1.98 -15.47
CA ARG A 120 14.70 -0.78 -15.35
C ARG A 120 16.05 -1.11 -14.73
N TYR A 121 16.07 -1.79 -13.59
CA TYR A 121 17.31 -2.18 -12.95
C TYR A 121 18.17 -3.10 -13.84
N ALA A 122 17.53 -4.06 -14.52
CA ALA A 122 18.25 -4.95 -15.46
C ALA A 122 18.87 -4.17 -16.62
N PHE A 123 18.13 -3.22 -17.19
CA PHE A 123 18.59 -2.36 -18.27
C PHE A 123 19.72 -1.43 -17.83
N ASP A 124 19.57 -0.77 -16.68
CA ASP A 124 20.56 0.18 -16.15
C ASP A 124 21.88 -0.52 -15.74
N ASN A 125 21.84 -1.85 -15.50
CA ASN A 125 23.01 -2.68 -15.17
C ASN A 125 23.48 -3.58 -16.34
N ASN A 126 23.01 -3.32 -17.55
CA ASN A 126 23.38 -4.06 -18.78
C ASN A 126 23.08 -5.58 -18.72
N TYR A 127 22.09 -6.01 -17.93
CA TYR A 127 21.64 -7.41 -17.89
C TYR A 127 20.66 -7.74 -19.04
N THR A 128 20.14 -6.73 -19.72
CA THR A 128 19.25 -6.84 -20.88
C THR A 128 19.31 -5.57 -21.73
N LEU A 129 19.07 -5.71 -23.02
CA LEU A 129 18.85 -4.59 -23.95
C LEU A 129 17.35 -4.26 -24.13
N ASN A 130 16.47 -5.03 -23.51
CA ASN A 130 15.02 -4.83 -23.59
C ASN A 130 14.63 -3.47 -22.98
N SER A 131 14.15 -2.58 -23.83
CA SER A 131 13.71 -1.23 -23.47
C SER A 131 12.19 -1.01 -23.58
N ASP A 132 11.43 -2.04 -23.91
CA ASP A 132 9.97 -1.95 -24.13
C ASP A 132 9.19 -1.39 -22.94
N PHE A 133 9.70 -1.60 -21.71
CA PHE A 133 9.11 -1.02 -20.50
C PHE A 133 9.13 0.53 -20.48
N LYS A 134 9.91 1.19 -21.35
CA LYS A 134 9.95 2.65 -21.51
C LYS A 134 8.83 3.17 -22.41
N ARG A 135 8.22 2.31 -23.23
CA ARG A 135 7.15 2.68 -24.16
C ARG A 135 5.93 3.16 -23.40
N ARG A 136 5.21 4.13 -24.00
CA ARG A 136 4.02 4.74 -23.39
C ARG A 136 2.91 3.71 -23.15
N GLU A 137 2.80 2.73 -24.01
CA GLU A 137 1.81 1.65 -23.97
C GLU A 137 2.05 0.67 -22.80
N PHE A 138 3.30 0.49 -22.38
CA PHE A 138 3.67 -0.33 -21.20
C PHE A 138 3.38 0.47 -19.92
N LYS A 139 2.14 0.92 -19.75
CA LYS A 139 1.74 1.83 -18.67
C LYS A 139 1.28 1.13 -17.41
N VAL A 140 1.61 1.73 -16.27
CA VAL A 140 1.01 1.38 -14.99
C VAL A 140 -0.31 2.10 -14.85
N PHE A 141 -1.42 1.37 -14.89
CA PHE A 141 -2.73 1.94 -14.63
C PHE A 141 -3.10 1.84 -13.14
N GLN A 142 -3.90 2.78 -12.70
CA GLN A 142 -4.41 2.84 -11.34
C GLN A 142 -5.86 3.32 -11.37
N GLU A 143 -6.72 2.55 -10.73
CA GLU A 143 -8.12 2.92 -10.53
C GLU A 143 -8.26 3.70 -9.21
N THR A 144 -9.07 4.75 -9.24
CA THR A 144 -9.51 5.41 -8.01
C THR A 144 -10.65 4.61 -7.42
N VAL A 145 -10.39 3.95 -6.30
CA VAL A 145 -11.41 3.16 -5.60
C VAL A 145 -12.26 4.07 -4.73
N GLU A 146 -13.58 3.95 -4.89
CA GLU A 146 -14.51 4.54 -3.94
C GLU A 146 -14.32 3.93 -2.56
N THR A 147 -14.41 4.76 -1.54
CA THR A 147 -14.11 4.35 -0.16
C THR A 147 -15.07 5.04 0.79
N ILE A 148 -15.24 4.45 1.97
CA ILE A 148 -16.12 4.98 3.02
C ILE A 148 -15.30 5.70 4.10
N TYR A 149 -16.03 6.49 4.90
CA TYR A 149 -15.61 7.01 6.20
C TYR A 149 -16.77 6.83 7.19
N LEU A 150 -16.51 6.95 8.48
CA LEU A 150 -17.50 7.02 9.54
C LEU A 150 -17.67 8.47 9.96
N ASN A 151 -18.92 8.96 9.99
CA ASN A 151 -19.23 10.29 10.50
C ASN A 151 -19.20 10.32 12.04
N GLU A 152 -19.37 11.50 12.64
CA GLU A 152 -19.28 11.67 14.10
C GLU A 152 -20.36 10.86 14.86
N ASP A 153 -21.58 10.74 14.32
CA ASP A 153 -22.65 9.95 14.94
C ASP A 153 -22.30 8.46 14.95
N GLU A 154 -21.75 7.95 13.84
CA GLU A 154 -21.30 6.56 13.72
C GLU A 154 -20.10 6.27 14.64
N LEU A 155 -19.20 7.24 14.81
CA LEU A 155 -18.10 7.13 15.78
C LEU A 155 -18.64 7.15 17.21
N GLN A 156 -19.69 7.93 17.50
CA GLN A 156 -20.33 7.94 18.80
C GLN A 156 -20.99 6.58 19.11
N LEU A 157 -21.73 6.00 18.14
CA LEU A 157 -22.31 4.66 18.29
C LEU A 157 -21.26 3.60 18.65
N LEU A 158 -20.09 3.66 18.03
CA LEU A 158 -18.98 2.76 18.37
C LEU A 158 -18.41 3.03 19.76
N TYR A 159 -18.26 4.32 20.12
CA TYR A 159 -17.69 4.73 21.40
C TYR A 159 -18.55 4.25 22.59
N ASP A 160 -19.87 4.27 22.43
CA ASP A 160 -20.85 3.96 23.46
C ASP A 160 -21.13 2.44 23.61
N LEU A 161 -20.59 1.61 22.69
CA LEU A 161 -20.78 0.15 22.81
C LEU A 161 -20.23 -0.40 24.11
N GLU A 162 -21.05 -1.12 24.84
CA GLU A 162 -20.61 -1.98 25.94
C GLU A 162 -20.04 -3.28 25.38
N LEU A 163 -18.77 -3.53 25.68
CA LEU A 163 -17.99 -4.61 25.07
C LEU A 163 -17.13 -5.35 26.12
N PRO A 164 -16.92 -6.65 25.92
CA PRO A 164 -15.86 -7.38 26.64
C PRO A 164 -14.49 -6.72 26.42
N PRO A 165 -13.55 -6.83 27.38
CA PRO A 165 -12.26 -6.14 27.33
C PRO A 165 -11.51 -6.28 25.99
N SER A 166 -11.37 -7.50 25.47
CA SER A 166 -10.66 -7.75 24.21
C SER A 166 -11.30 -7.10 22.96
N GLN A 167 -12.61 -6.90 22.97
CA GLN A 167 -13.31 -6.19 21.90
C GLN A 167 -13.23 -4.67 22.10
N ALA A 168 -13.29 -4.22 23.37
CA ALA A 168 -13.12 -2.82 23.73
C ALA A 168 -11.73 -2.30 23.31
N GLU A 169 -10.67 -3.07 23.51
CA GLU A 169 -9.32 -2.74 23.05
C GLU A 169 -9.28 -2.46 21.53
N VAL A 170 -9.89 -3.33 20.73
CA VAL A 170 -9.93 -3.16 19.27
C VAL A 170 -10.71 -1.92 18.87
N ARG A 171 -11.87 -1.68 19.51
CA ARG A 171 -12.69 -0.48 19.31
C ARG A 171 -11.88 0.78 19.65
N ASP A 172 -11.28 0.81 20.82
CA ASP A 172 -10.56 1.98 21.34
C ASP A 172 -9.31 2.29 20.52
N ALA A 173 -8.54 1.28 20.10
CA ALA A 173 -7.43 1.45 19.17
C ALA A 173 -7.89 2.02 17.81
N PHE A 174 -9.04 1.59 17.30
CA PHE A 174 -9.62 2.14 16.08
C PHE A 174 -10.07 3.59 16.27
N LEU A 175 -10.74 3.91 17.38
CA LEU A 175 -11.16 5.26 17.71
C LEU A 175 -9.97 6.21 17.92
N VAL A 176 -8.86 5.74 18.52
CA VAL A 176 -7.62 6.53 18.53
C VAL A 176 -7.22 6.92 17.10
N GLY A 177 -7.30 6.00 16.14
CA GLY A 177 -7.07 6.31 14.73
C GLY A 177 -8.06 7.31 14.14
N CYS A 178 -9.34 7.23 14.53
CA CYS A 178 -10.41 8.14 14.07
C CYS A 178 -10.25 9.56 14.62
N TYR A 179 -9.66 9.72 15.80
CA TYR A 179 -9.46 11.05 16.42
C TYR A 179 -8.04 11.61 16.27
N THR A 180 -7.09 10.83 15.75
CA THR A 180 -5.71 11.29 15.51
C THR A 180 -5.31 11.32 14.05
N GLY A 181 -6.00 10.56 13.20
CA GLY A 181 -5.59 10.34 11.82
C GLY A 181 -4.32 9.50 11.66
N LEU A 182 -3.77 8.92 12.72
CA LEU A 182 -2.61 8.03 12.67
C LEU A 182 -2.86 6.80 11.81
N ARG A 183 -1.81 6.29 11.17
CA ARG A 183 -1.89 4.97 10.54
C ARG A 183 -1.93 3.89 11.60
N PHE A 184 -2.60 2.77 11.31
CA PHE A 184 -2.69 1.66 12.25
C PHE A 184 -1.31 1.15 12.72
N SER A 185 -0.31 1.15 11.82
CA SER A 185 1.07 0.82 12.20
C SER A 185 1.69 1.81 13.20
N ASP A 186 1.30 3.08 13.14
CA ASP A 186 1.81 4.11 14.05
C ASP A 186 1.06 4.05 15.38
N ILE A 187 -0.24 3.71 15.39
CA ILE A 187 -1.02 3.45 16.62
C ILE A 187 -0.40 2.30 17.41
N GLY A 188 -0.06 1.18 16.73
CA GLY A 188 0.60 0.03 17.39
C GLY A 188 2.01 0.31 17.93
N ARG A 189 2.58 1.47 17.61
CA ARG A 189 3.89 1.94 18.11
C ARG A 189 3.77 3.04 19.16
N LEU A 190 2.56 3.50 19.45
CA LEU A 190 2.36 4.48 20.51
C LEU A 190 2.87 3.91 21.84
N GLN A 191 3.56 4.76 22.58
CA GLN A 191 4.05 4.49 23.93
C GLN A 191 3.61 5.64 24.85
N PRO A 192 3.55 5.46 26.16
CA PRO A 192 3.15 6.53 27.08
C PRO A 192 3.89 7.86 26.89
N HIS A 193 5.17 7.82 26.62
CA HIS A 193 5.98 9.03 26.41
C HIS A 193 5.63 9.84 25.13
N HIS A 194 4.87 9.25 24.19
CA HIS A 194 4.33 9.97 23.05
C HIS A 194 3.12 10.83 23.42
N ILE A 195 2.44 10.51 24.53
CA ILE A 195 1.21 11.17 24.99
C ILE A 195 1.57 12.20 26.05
N ARG A 196 1.57 13.46 25.67
CA ARG A 196 1.93 14.56 26.55
C ARG A 196 0.68 15.25 27.06
N PHE A 197 0.12 14.72 28.14
CA PHE A 197 -1.16 15.23 28.69
C PHE A 197 -1.09 16.67 29.14
N ASP A 198 0.04 17.12 29.67
CA ASP A 198 0.26 18.50 30.13
C ASP A 198 0.27 19.49 28.95
N GLU A 199 0.82 19.07 27.80
CA GLU A 199 0.81 19.86 26.57
C GLU A 199 -0.48 19.64 25.75
N GLY A 200 -1.29 18.65 26.10
CA GLY A 200 -2.53 18.29 25.37
C GLY A 200 -2.29 17.74 23.98
N ILE A 201 -1.14 17.11 23.70
CA ILE A 201 -0.76 16.62 22.37
C ILE A 201 -0.17 15.20 22.40
N ILE A 202 -0.29 14.52 21.27
CA ILE A 202 0.44 13.28 20.95
C ILE A 202 1.53 13.64 19.94
N VAL A 203 2.79 13.30 20.25
CA VAL A 203 3.93 13.51 19.35
C VAL A 203 4.55 12.19 18.96
N ILE A 204 4.59 11.88 17.66
CA ILE A 204 5.14 10.61 17.15
C ILE A 204 5.83 10.80 15.80
N THR A 205 6.95 10.09 15.59
CA THR A 205 7.56 9.97 14.26
C THR A 205 6.95 8.80 13.51
N THR A 206 6.29 9.08 12.38
CA THR A 206 5.57 8.11 11.57
C THR A 206 6.51 7.12 10.88
N GLN A 207 6.17 5.84 10.89
CA GLN A 207 7.01 4.77 10.33
C GLN A 207 7.17 4.88 8.79
N LYS A 208 6.11 5.24 8.09
CA LYS A 208 6.10 5.20 6.61
C LYS A 208 6.81 6.39 5.96
N THR A 209 6.72 7.56 6.57
CA THR A 209 7.21 8.83 5.98
C THR A 209 8.33 9.45 6.78
N ASN A 210 8.70 8.86 7.91
CA ASN A 210 9.73 9.35 8.85
C ASN A 210 9.54 10.82 9.22
N ARG A 211 8.28 11.24 9.44
CA ARG A 211 7.93 12.61 9.84
C ARG A 211 7.41 12.62 11.25
N THR A 212 7.91 13.54 12.06
CA THR A 212 7.33 13.81 13.37
C THR A 212 6.08 14.66 13.19
N ILE A 213 4.99 14.21 13.79
CA ILE A 213 3.69 14.89 13.77
C ILE A 213 3.23 15.11 15.21
N ALA A 214 2.49 16.20 15.41
CA ALA A 214 1.81 16.50 16.65
C ALA A 214 0.30 16.54 16.41
N VAL A 215 -0.48 15.85 17.25
CA VAL A 215 -1.93 15.76 17.15
C VAL A 215 -2.54 16.14 18.50
N PRO A 216 -3.54 17.05 18.56
CA PRO A 216 -4.21 17.42 19.80
C PRO A 216 -4.93 16.23 20.44
N ILE A 217 -4.96 16.19 21.78
CA ILE A 217 -5.71 15.22 22.57
C ILE A 217 -7.10 15.80 22.84
N CYS A 218 -8.09 15.35 22.07
CA CYS A 218 -9.48 15.72 22.32
C CYS A 218 -10.06 15.02 23.56
N PRO A 219 -11.20 15.47 24.13
CA PRO A 219 -11.82 14.88 25.32
C PRO A 219 -12.08 13.37 25.19
N LYS A 220 -12.53 12.91 24.02
CA LYS A 220 -12.76 11.48 23.76
C LYS A 220 -11.49 10.65 23.81
N LEU A 221 -10.36 11.17 23.27
CA LEU A 221 -9.05 10.52 23.38
C LEU A 221 -8.58 10.44 24.82
N ARG A 222 -8.77 11.52 25.60
CA ARG A 222 -8.41 11.55 27.03
C ARG A 222 -9.19 10.48 27.80
N SER A 223 -10.49 10.36 27.55
CA SER A 223 -11.33 9.32 28.15
C SER A 223 -10.94 7.89 27.72
N ILE A 224 -10.54 7.72 26.46
CA ILE A 224 -10.05 6.41 26.00
C ILE A 224 -8.74 6.07 26.72
N PHE A 225 -7.77 6.94 26.77
CA PHE A 225 -6.50 6.67 27.44
C PHE A 225 -6.67 6.42 28.95
N ALA A 226 -7.59 7.12 29.61
CA ALA A 226 -7.89 6.90 31.01
C ALA A 226 -8.39 5.46 31.33
N ARG A 227 -9.01 4.77 30.36
CA ARG A 227 -9.42 3.35 30.49
C ARG A 227 -8.23 2.41 30.54
N TYR A 228 -7.03 2.86 30.13
CA TYR A 228 -5.78 2.10 30.03
C TYR A 228 -4.66 2.75 30.86
N ASP A 229 -4.97 3.30 32.03
CA ASP A 229 -4.01 3.96 32.93
C ASP A 229 -3.17 5.04 32.21
N ASN A 230 -3.82 5.85 31.38
CA ASN A 230 -3.21 6.87 30.54
C ASN A 230 -2.21 6.35 29.49
N CYS A 231 -2.29 5.04 29.17
CA CYS A 231 -1.51 4.39 28.13
C CYS A 231 -2.32 4.26 26.83
N PRO A 232 -1.66 4.02 25.69
CA PRO A 232 -2.35 3.65 24.46
C PRO A 232 -3.04 2.29 24.60
N PRO A 233 -4.25 2.11 24.01
CA PRO A 233 -4.91 0.81 24.01
C PRO A 233 -4.07 -0.24 23.27
N PRO A 234 -4.08 -1.50 23.70
CA PRO A 234 -3.40 -2.60 23.02
C PRO A 234 -3.87 -2.78 21.59
N THR A 235 -2.98 -3.16 20.69
CA THR A 235 -3.32 -3.44 19.29
C THR A 235 -3.07 -4.90 18.93
N GLN A 236 -3.99 -5.49 18.15
CA GLN A 236 -3.85 -6.81 17.58
C GLN A 236 -3.25 -6.75 16.16
N SER A 237 -3.09 -7.90 15.49
CA SER A 237 -2.70 -7.90 14.10
C SER A 237 -3.74 -7.15 13.23
N ASN A 238 -3.28 -6.48 12.18
CA ASN A 238 -4.17 -5.73 11.27
C ASN A 238 -5.31 -6.60 10.72
N GLN A 239 -5.03 -7.88 10.44
CA GLN A 239 -6.04 -8.80 9.91
C GLN A 239 -7.11 -9.15 10.97
N ALA A 240 -6.70 -9.42 12.21
CA ALA A 240 -7.63 -9.69 13.32
C ALA A 240 -8.48 -8.44 13.61
N THR A 241 -7.84 -7.27 13.71
CA THR A 241 -8.50 -5.99 13.90
C THR A 241 -9.56 -5.72 12.82
N ASN A 242 -9.21 -5.87 11.53
CA ASN A 242 -10.18 -5.65 10.44
C ASN A 242 -11.38 -6.60 10.49
N ARG A 243 -11.18 -7.85 10.92
CA ARG A 243 -12.28 -8.81 11.10
C ARG A 243 -13.21 -8.36 12.23
N MET A 244 -12.63 -7.99 13.37
CA MET A 244 -13.38 -7.55 14.54
C MET A 244 -14.13 -6.24 14.28
N LEU A 245 -13.51 -5.26 13.62
CA LEU A 245 -14.15 -3.97 13.31
C LEU A 245 -15.46 -4.13 12.54
N LYS A 246 -15.54 -5.06 11.58
CA LYS A 246 -16.80 -5.32 10.85
C LYS A 246 -17.90 -5.80 11.79
N GLN A 247 -17.55 -6.68 12.74
CA GLN A 247 -18.52 -7.17 13.73
C GLN A 247 -18.95 -6.05 14.69
N LEU A 248 -18.02 -5.24 15.18
CA LEU A 248 -18.30 -4.11 16.06
C LEU A 248 -19.18 -3.05 15.38
N CYS A 249 -18.87 -2.70 14.13
CA CYS A 249 -19.69 -1.76 13.35
C CYS A 249 -21.10 -2.32 13.11
N ARG A 250 -21.24 -3.62 12.86
CA ARG A 250 -22.56 -4.25 12.73
C ARG A 250 -23.32 -4.23 14.06
N LYS A 251 -22.64 -4.52 15.18
CA LYS A 251 -23.22 -4.43 16.52
C LYS A 251 -23.65 -2.99 16.88
N ALA A 252 -22.91 -1.98 16.40
CA ALA A 252 -23.24 -0.57 16.55
C ALA A 252 -24.37 -0.09 15.61
N GLY A 253 -24.95 -0.96 14.79
CA GLY A 253 -26.01 -0.58 13.85
C GLY A 253 -25.51 0.17 12.59
N ILE A 254 -24.23 0.20 12.29
CA ILE A 254 -23.66 0.86 11.11
C ILE A 254 -23.85 -0.04 9.87
N THR A 255 -25.09 -0.22 9.45
CA THR A 255 -25.49 -1.19 8.40
C THR A 255 -26.07 -0.54 7.16
N SER A 256 -25.98 0.79 7.03
CA SER A 256 -26.48 1.51 5.86
C SER A 256 -25.91 0.92 4.56
N LYS A 257 -26.73 0.88 3.50
CA LYS A 257 -26.31 0.36 2.19
C LYS A 257 -25.40 1.37 1.47
N VAL A 258 -24.28 0.86 0.96
CA VAL A 258 -23.31 1.62 0.18
C VAL A 258 -23.16 0.96 -1.18
N TYR A 259 -23.33 1.75 -2.23
CA TYR A 259 -23.14 1.30 -3.61
C TYR A 259 -21.77 1.75 -4.07
N LEU A 260 -20.93 0.79 -4.46
CA LEU A 260 -19.57 1.07 -4.95
C LEU A 260 -19.43 0.60 -6.39
N THR A 261 -18.83 1.44 -7.21
CA THR A 261 -18.39 1.07 -8.55
C THR A 261 -17.05 0.35 -8.46
N GLU A 262 -17.00 -0.90 -8.88
CA GLU A 262 -15.79 -1.72 -8.91
C GLU A 262 -15.50 -2.19 -10.34
N VAL A 263 -14.20 -2.29 -10.68
CA VAL A 263 -13.77 -2.93 -11.93
C VAL A 263 -13.25 -4.32 -11.62
N LEU A 264 -13.86 -5.33 -12.23
CA LEU A 264 -13.48 -6.75 -12.11
C LEU A 264 -13.40 -7.38 -13.49
N GLY A 265 -12.26 -7.97 -13.84
CA GLY A 265 -12.06 -8.57 -15.16
C GLY A 265 -12.17 -7.57 -16.31
N GLY A 266 -11.83 -6.29 -16.06
CA GLY A 266 -11.95 -5.21 -17.06
C GLY A 266 -13.32 -4.56 -17.16
N GLU A 267 -14.35 -5.08 -16.47
CA GLU A 267 -15.73 -4.59 -16.54
C GLU A 267 -16.11 -3.82 -15.28
N ARG A 268 -16.85 -2.71 -15.45
CA ARG A 268 -17.42 -1.93 -14.35
C ARG A 268 -18.69 -2.58 -13.85
N GLN A 269 -18.79 -2.77 -12.54
CA GLN A 269 -19.94 -3.33 -11.86
C GLN A 269 -20.30 -2.48 -10.63
N ILE A 270 -21.58 -2.22 -10.42
CA ILE A 270 -22.06 -1.59 -9.19
C ILE A 270 -22.40 -2.71 -8.21
N ARG A 271 -21.81 -2.65 -7.02
CA ARG A 271 -22.08 -3.61 -5.95
C ARG A 271 -22.61 -2.91 -4.70
N CYS A 272 -23.60 -3.51 -4.09
CA CYS A 272 -24.18 -3.05 -2.85
C CYS A 272 -23.55 -3.81 -1.67
N TYR A 273 -23.10 -3.04 -0.67
CA TYR A 273 -22.49 -3.55 0.56
C TYR A 273 -23.19 -2.95 1.79
N GLU A 274 -23.14 -3.65 2.91
CA GLU A 274 -23.37 -2.98 4.20
C GLU A 274 -22.13 -2.18 4.58
N LYS A 275 -22.32 -0.97 5.11
CA LYS A 275 -21.19 -0.07 5.43
C LYS A 275 -20.19 -0.73 6.39
N CYS A 276 -20.67 -1.51 7.39
CA CYS A 276 -19.83 -2.26 8.31
C CYS A 276 -18.87 -3.22 7.61
N ASP A 277 -19.24 -3.82 6.46
CA ASP A 277 -18.39 -4.77 5.72
C ASP A 277 -17.23 -4.09 4.98
N LEU A 278 -17.32 -2.79 4.79
CA LEU A 278 -16.30 -1.97 4.13
C LEU A 278 -15.30 -1.33 5.11
N VAL A 279 -15.60 -1.37 6.42
CA VAL A 279 -14.74 -0.78 7.45
C VAL A 279 -13.45 -1.55 7.58
N THR A 280 -12.35 -0.79 7.63
CA THR A 280 -10.99 -1.28 7.85
C THR A 280 -10.24 -0.34 8.77
N THR A 281 -9.09 -0.74 9.29
CA THR A 281 -8.20 0.14 10.06
C THR A 281 -7.87 1.44 9.33
N HIS A 282 -7.84 1.41 7.99
CA HIS A 282 -7.57 2.61 7.18
C HIS A 282 -8.79 3.56 7.10
N THR A 283 -9.99 3.05 7.36
CA THR A 283 -11.21 3.87 7.48
C THR A 283 -11.07 4.89 8.61
N ALA A 284 -10.41 4.55 9.72
CA ALA A 284 -10.16 5.47 10.82
C ALA A 284 -9.51 6.79 10.35
N ARG A 285 -8.42 6.69 9.60
CA ARG A 285 -7.71 7.86 9.08
C ARG A 285 -8.53 8.66 8.07
N ARG A 286 -9.39 8.00 7.28
CA ARG A 286 -10.33 8.69 6.38
C ARG A 286 -11.40 9.42 7.16
N SER A 287 -11.95 8.80 8.21
CA SER A 287 -12.93 9.41 9.10
C SER A 287 -12.37 10.68 9.72
N PHE A 288 -11.15 10.62 10.29
CA PHE A 288 -10.47 11.80 10.80
C PHE A 288 -10.38 12.92 9.76
N ALA A 289 -9.81 12.61 8.59
CA ALA A 289 -9.58 13.62 7.56
C ALA A 289 -10.89 14.22 7.02
N THR A 290 -11.92 13.39 6.81
CA THR A 290 -13.21 13.84 6.27
C THR A 290 -14.01 14.64 7.30
N ASN A 291 -14.09 14.16 8.55
CA ASN A 291 -14.81 14.86 9.62
C ASN A 291 -14.13 16.20 9.94
N ALA A 292 -12.81 16.23 10.06
CA ALA A 292 -12.07 17.47 10.27
C ALA A 292 -12.28 18.47 9.11
N PHE A 293 -12.27 18.00 7.86
CA PHE A 293 -12.52 18.86 6.70
C PHE A 293 -13.96 19.40 6.68
N LYS A 294 -14.94 18.57 7.04
CA LYS A 294 -16.36 18.99 7.13
C LYS A 294 -16.65 19.94 8.30
N ASN A 295 -15.80 19.95 9.31
CA ASN A 295 -15.80 20.89 10.42
C ASN A 295 -14.90 22.10 10.16
N ASP A 296 -14.67 22.45 8.88
CA ASP A 296 -13.94 23.63 8.41
C ASP A 296 -12.49 23.76 8.91
N ILE A 297 -11.88 22.63 9.35
CA ILE A 297 -10.46 22.64 9.70
C ILE A 297 -9.64 22.79 8.40
N PRO A 298 -8.72 23.78 8.33
CA PRO A 298 -7.91 24.00 7.15
C PRO A 298 -7.15 22.76 6.70
N ALA A 299 -7.19 22.45 5.40
CA ALA A 299 -6.55 21.27 4.82
C ALA A 299 -5.06 21.14 5.21
N ALA A 300 -4.34 22.27 5.30
CA ALA A 300 -2.94 22.31 5.71
C ALA A 300 -2.71 21.74 7.13
N LEU A 301 -3.61 22.05 8.07
CA LEU A 301 -3.54 21.53 9.44
C LEU A 301 -3.85 20.03 9.48
N ILE A 302 -4.87 19.58 8.74
CA ILE A 302 -5.20 18.16 8.64
C ILE A 302 -4.05 17.38 8.01
N MET A 303 -3.43 17.94 6.97
CA MET A 303 -2.25 17.35 6.31
C MET A 303 -1.05 17.26 7.25
N SER A 304 -0.82 18.29 8.09
CA SER A 304 0.24 18.27 9.11
C SER A 304 0.00 17.14 10.12
N ALA A 305 -1.19 17.06 10.71
CA ALA A 305 -1.56 16.02 11.67
C ALA A 305 -1.49 14.60 11.06
N THR A 306 -1.88 14.44 9.80
CA THR A 306 -1.87 13.16 9.12
C THR A 306 -0.54 12.83 8.42
N GLY A 307 0.39 13.79 8.29
CA GLY A 307 1.66 13.62 7.59
C GLY A 307 1.51 13.36 6.08
N HIS A 308 0.52 14.00 5.43
CA HIS A 308 0.41 14.02 3.97
C HIS A 308 1.39 15.03 3.38
N THR A 309 2.09 14.62 2.31
CA THR A 309 3.11 15.45 1.65
C THR A 309 2.58 16.25 0.47
N THR A 310 1.46 15.82 -0.12
CA THR A 310 0.85 16.47 -1.27
C THR A 310 -0.65 16.57 -1.10
N GLU A 311 -1.22 17.69 -1.55
CA GLU A 311 -2.67 17.90 -1.52
C GLU A 311 -3.42 16.86 -2.36
N ALA A 312 -2.88 16.45 -3.49
CA ALA A 312 -3.46 15.41 -4.34
C ALA A 312 -3.63 14.07 -3.61
N ASN A 313 -2.68 13.70 -2.75
CA ASN A 313 -2.80 12.52 -1.91
C ASN A 313 -3.80 12.72 -0.78
N PHE A 314 -3.86 13.92 -0.20
CA PHE A 314 -4.82 14.26 0.84
C PHE A 314 -6.26 14.24 0.31
N ARG A 315 -6.53 14.86 -0.83
CA ARG A 315 -7.88 14.91 -1.45
C ARG A 315 -8.47 13.51 -1.72
N ARG A 316 -7.66 12.47 -1.85
CA ARG A 316 -8.13 11.08 -1.94
C ARG A 316 -8.72 10.53 -0.64
N TYR A 317 -8.52 11.21 0.49
CA TYR A 317 -9.06 10.83 1.81
C TYR A 317 -10.35 11.54 2.15
N ILE A 318 -10.63 12.68 1.53
CA ILE A 318 -11.86 13.44 1.76
C ILE A 318 -13.02 12.81 0.98
N ARG A 319 -14.21 12.74 1.60
CA ARG A 319 -15.44 12.15 1.05
C ARG A 319 -16.65 13.04 1.33
#